data_f43b2a299e4bd10824e7b6ba5e8443d3
#
_entry.id   f43b2a299e4bd10824e7b6ba5e8443d3
#
_cell.length_a   1.000
_cell.length_b   1.000
_cell.length_c   1.000
_cell.angle_alpha   90.00
_cell.angle_beta   90.00
_cell.angle_gamma   90.00
#
_symmetry.space_group_name_H-M   'P 1'
#
loop_
_entity.id
_entity.type
_entity.pdbx_description
1 polymer ?
#
loop_
_entity_poly.entity_id
_entity_poly.type
_entity_poly.pdbx_seq_one_letter_code
_entity_poly.pdbx_strand_id
1 'polypeptide(L)'
;MLSKFGEKFTLGFQKLMPDAFVFAILLTLAAVMGAYFIMDRSPLAIINSWYDGFFDLLAFGMQIVLIIITGYSIALSNTVKMGIDRLTRFINTPIQVYFFVVCIGVLLSLISFGFIVITCFLARELAMRIKGINYPFLIACVYFSFNSWVLGLSSTIPLLLNTSDNYLIENGVLDQVIPTAYTLGSTLNMAMIGLLVFVAPVLMVLLRPKTPSKSLEELLTTTDENNTTTIQAEAQALKLPFNAVSDRLNNGLFLQAIIVIMGLVYIGMHFYNKGLDLDLNIMIFIFLILGMLLHKTPMRYVIAMKRASTNVSGVLFQYPFYAGIMGIMLYSGLGQKMADVLAAVATIETYPFYAYITGGLINFAIPSAGGEFAVVGPSIIEAVKALGAGLPAAEVNGMIAKASLSVAYGESLSNMMQPFFLLLVMPIMAAGTTLKARDIMGYLVLPVLVFFVVQVLMILVLPI
;
A
#
# COMPACT_ATOMS: atom_id res chain seq x y z
N MET A 1 -27.55 9.49 -9.91
CA MET A 1 -28.05 8.33 -9.16
C MET A 1 -26.88 7.64 -8.42
N LEU A 2 -25.78 7.31 -9.09
CA LEU A 2 -24.60 6.65 -8.53
C LEU A 2 -23.97 7.41 -7.34
N SER A 3 -23.81 8.74 -7.39
CA SER A 3 -23.26 9.52 -6.27
C SER A 3 -24.12 9.45 -5.00
N LYS A 4 -25.45 9.40 -5.13
CA LYS A 4 -26.36 9.23 -3.98
C LYS A 4 -26.25 7.85 -3.34
N PHE A 5 -25.98 6.81 -4.14
CA PHE A 5 -25.66 5.48 -3.61
C PHE A 5 -24.34 5.49 -2.85
N GLY A 6 -23.28 6.09 -3.41
CA GLY A 6 -21.99 6.24 -2.72
C GLY A 6 -22.13 6.95 -1.38
N GLU A 7 -22.87 8.06 -1.32
CA GLU A 7 -23.13 8.80 -0.08
C GLU A 7 -23.89 7.97 0.96
N LYS A 8 -24.90 7.17 0.55
CA LYS A 8 -25.61 6.26 1.46
C LYS A 8 -24.70 5.16 2.01
N PHE A 9 -23.83 4.58 1.15
CA PHE A 9 -22.84 3.60 1.60
C PHE A 9 -21.83 4.23 2.56
N THR A 10 -21.36 5.45 2.29
CA THR A 10 -20.46 6.18 3.18
C THR A 10 -21.10 6.39 4.55
N LEU A 11 -22.35 6.85 4.61
CA LEU A 11 -23.08 7.03 5.86
C LEU A 11 -23.34 5.71 6.60
N GLY A 12 -23.66 4.64 5.87
CA GLY A 12 -23.79 3.30 6.44
C GLY A 12 -22.48 2.78 7.01
N PHE A 13 -21.41 2.95 6.25
CA PHE A 13 -20.06 2.54 6.65
C PHE A 13 -19.56 3.31 7.88
N GLN A 14 -19.79 4.62 7.93
CA GLN A 14 -19.47 5.46 9.09
C GLN A 14 -20.17 5.01 10.38
N LYS A 15 -21.39 4.44 10.26
CA LYS A 15 -22.14 3.92 11.40
C LYS A 15 -21.68 2.55 11.87
N LEU A 16 -21.19 1.72 10.95
CA LEU A 16 -20.82 0.31 11.20
C LEU A 16 -19.34 0.13 11.44
N MET A 17 -18.50 0.90 10.76
CA MET A 17 -17.04 0.74 10.84
C MET A 17 -16.50 1.39 12.11
N PRO A 18 -15.90 0.61 13.02
CA PRO A 18 -15.26 1.14 14.20
C PRO A 18 -13.94 1.86 13.83
N ASP A 19 -13.26 2.40 14.82
CA ASP A 19 -11.89 2.87 14.68
C ASP A 19 -10.97 1.74 14.20
N ALA A 20 -9.90 2.07 13.46
CA ALA A 20 -8.99 1.07 12.88
C ALA A 20 -8.40 0.12 13.93
N PHE A 21 -8.10 0.63 15.12
CA PHE A 21 -7.60 -0.22 16.21
C PHE A 21 -8.67 -1.17 16.75
N VAL A 22 -9.91 -0.68 16.93
CA VAL A 22 -11.05 -1.55 17.33
C VAL A 22 -11.34 -2.60 16.28
N PHE A 23 -11.19 -2.27 15.00
CA PHE A 23 -11.32 -3.23 13.91
C PHE A 23 -10.27 -4.35 14.01
N ALA A 24 -9.01 -4.02 14.31
CA ALA A 24 -7.96 -5.01 14.53
C ALA A 24 -8.29 -5.93 15.73
N ILE A 25 -8.85 -5.39 16.82
CA ILE A 25 -9.32 -6.21 17.96
C ILE A 25 -10.43 -7.18 17.55
N LEU A 26 -11.43 -6.71 16.77
CA LEU A 26 -12.50 -7.57 16.28
C LEU A 26 -11.99 -8.70 15.38
N LEU A 27 -11.04 -8.39 14.49
CA LEU A 27 -10.37 -9.41 13.67
C LEU A 27 -9.57 -10.41 14.51
N THR A 28 -8.87 -9.92 15.56
CA THR A 28 -8.17 -10.81 16.51
C THR A 28 -9.16 -11.79 17.16
N LEU A 29 -10.31 -11.30 17.65
CA LEU A 29 -11.33 -12.16 18.24
C LEU A 29 -11.90 -13.16 17.24
N ALA A 30 -12.13 -12.74 15.99
CA ALA A 30 -12.58 -13.64 14.92
C ALA A 30 -11.54 -14.75 14.63
N ALA A 31 -10.25 -14.40 14.55
CA ALA A 31 -9.17 -15.36 14.35
C ALA A 31 -9.04 -16.33 15.55
N VAL A 32 -9.15 -15.82 16.79
CA VAL A 32 -9.20 -16.66 18.01
C VAL A 32 -10.34 -17.66 17.97
N MET A 33 -11.57 -17.20 17.62
CA MET A 33 -12.72 -18.08 17.50
C MET A 33 -12.49 -19.14 16.40
N GLY A 34 -11.98 -18.75 15.25
CA GLY A 34 -11.64 -19.69 14.17
C GLY A 34 -10.61 -20.73 14.60
N ALA A 35 -9.51 -20.30 15.26
CA ALA A 35 -8.47 -21.20 15.76
C ALA A 35 -9.00 -22.16 16.84
N TYR A 36 -9.91 -21.70 17.69
CA TYR A 36 -10.50 -22.52 18.74
C TYR A 36 -11.53 -23.52 18.20
N PHE A 37 -12.51 -23.07 17.43
CA PHE A 37 -13.65 -23.89 17.00
C PHE A 37 -13.38 -24.71 15.73
N ILE A 38 -12.54 -24.22 14.81
CA ILE A 38 -12.26 -24.89 13.52
C ILE A 38 -11.00 -25.74 13.60
N MET A 39 -9.96 -25.22 14.31
CA MET A 39 -8.66 -25.90 14.39
C MET A 39 -8.46 -26.67 15.71
N ASP A 40 -9.44 -26.63 16.61
CA ASP A 40 -9.42 -27.31 17.92
C ASP A 40 -8.13 -27.00 18.73
N ARG A 41 -7.66 -25.74 18.62
CA ARG A 41 -6.45 -25.30 19.35
C ARG A 41 -6.79 -24.92 20.77
N SER A 42 -5.93 -25.33 21.71
CA SER A 42 -6.09 -24.91 23.11
C SER A 42 -5.94 -23.39 23.26
N PRO A 43 -6.63 -22.76 24.24
CA PRO A 43 -6.51 -21.33 24.48
C PRO A 43 -5.06 -20.86 24.68
N LEU A 44 -4.23 -21.67 25.37
CA LEU A 44 -2.81 -21.34 25.58
C LEU A 44 -2.02 -21.36 24.26
N ALA A 45 -2.27 -22.33 23.38
CA ALA A 45 -1.65 -22.39 22.06
C ALA A 45 -2.02 -21.17 21.19
N ILE A 46 -3.28 -20.70 21.24
CA ILE A 46 -3.73 -19.51 20.53
C ILE A 46 -3.06 -18.25 21.06
N ILE A 47 -2.94 -18.12 22.41
CA ILE A 47 -2.25 -16.99 23.04
C ILE A 47 -0.77 -16.96 22.63
N ASN A 48 -0.09 -18.13 22.63
CA ASN A 48 1.29 -18.21 22.17
C ASN A 48 1.40 -17.82 20.69
N SER A 49 0.54 -18.34 19.82
CA SER A 49 0.52 -17.98 18.39
C SER A 49 0.31 -16.47 18.18
N TRP A 50 -0.56 -15.86 18.97
CA TRP A 50 -0.78 -14.41 18.93
C TRP A 50 0.47 -13.64 19.38
N TYR A 51 1.09 -14.05 20.47
CA TYR A 51 2.30 -13.42 21.00
C TYR A 51 3.49 -13.57 20.04
N ASP A 52 3.73 -14.76 19.52
CA ASP A 52 4.84 -15.03 18.61
C ASP A 52 4.67 -14.21 17.32
N GLY A 53 3.46 -14.16 16.78
CA GLY A 53 3.15 -13.35 15.60
C GLY A 53 3.27 -11.84 15.81
N PHE A 54 3.10 -11.36 17.05
CA PHE A 54 3.07 -9.92 17.37
C PHE A 54 4.32 -9.16 16.88
N PHE A 55 5.45 -9.86 16.80
CA PHE A 55 6.74 -9.30 16.40
C PHE A 55 7.12 -9.58 14.94
N ASP A 56 6.38 -10.43 14.24
CA ASP A 56 6.71 -10.85 12.85
C ASP A 56 6.72 -9.69 11.85
N LEU A 57 5.90 -8.67 12.07
CA LEU A 57 5.84 -7.49 11.22
C LEU A 57 6.64 -6.28 11.73
N LEU A 58 7.51 -6.44 12.75
CA LEU A 58 8.26 -5.29 13.27
C LEU A 58 9.20 -4.68 12.22
N ALA A 59 9.92 -5.49 11.47
CA ALA A 59 10.79 -5.02 10.40
C ALA A 59 9.98 -4.29 9.32
N PHE A 60 8.86 -4.89 8.89
CA PHE A 60 7.95 -4.28 7.92
C PHE A 60 7.32 -2.98 8.47
N GLY A 61 6.85 -2.98 9.71
CA GLY A 61 6.32 -1.78 10.36
C GLY A 61 7.33 -0.64 10.40
N MET A 62 8.60 -0.93 10.71
CA MET A 62 9.68 0.06 10.67
C MET A 62 9.98 0.54 9.25
N GLN A 63 9.96 -0.33 8.25
CA GLN A 63 10.10 0.05 6.84
C GLN A 63 8.98 0.99 6.41
N ILE A 64 7.72 0.73 6.79
CA ILE A 64 6.58 1.62 6.53
C ILE A 64 6.77 2.98 7.20
N VAL A 65 7.19 3.02 8.46
CA VAL A 65 7.52 4.29 9.16
C VAL A 65 8.59 5.07 8.40
N LEU A 66 9.68 4.41 8.02
CA LEU A 66 10.78 5.06 7.32
C LEU A 66 10.38 5.60 5.94
N ILE A 67 9.59 4.84 5.15
CA ILE A 67 9.15 5.30 3.84
C ILE A 67 8.21 6.51 3.93
N ILE A 68 7.34 6.54 4.95
CA ILE A 68 6.48 7.70 5.24
C ILE A 68 7.33 8.92 5.59
N ILE A 69 8.22 8.79 6.56
CA ILE A 69 9.01 9.93 7.08
C ILE A 69 9.94 10.47 5.99
N THR A 70 10.67 9.60 5.30
CA THR A 70 11.61 10.01 4.25
C THR A 70 10.89 10.61 3.05
N GLY A 71 9.79 10.02 2.61
CA GLY A 71 8.95 10.56 1.54
C GLY A 71 8.33 11.91 1.92
N TYR A 72 7.84 12.05 3.17
CA TYR A 72 7.33 13.33 3.67
C TYR A 72 8.41 14.41 3.71
N SER A 73 9.62 14.08 4.11
CA SER A 73 10.74 15.03 4.08
C SER A 73 10.99 15.57 2.68
N ILE A 74 10.95 14.72 1.64
CA ILE A 74 11.09 15.13 0.23
C ILE A 74 10.03 16.16 -0.16
N ALA A 75 8.79 15.90 0.18
CA ALA A 75 7.68 16.78 -0.16
C ALA A 75 7.75 18.16 0.52
N LEU A 76 8.34 18.23 1.72
CA LEU A 76 8.59 19.50 2.39
C LEU A 76 9.68 20.36 1.71
N SER A 77 10.40 19.82 0.72
CA SER A 77 11.44 20.55 0.00
C SER A 77 10.88 21.63 -0.93
N ASN A 78 11.59 22.74 -1.05
CA ASN A 78 11.20 23.83 -1.96
C ASN A 78 11.15 23.39 -3.43
N THR A 79 11.97 22.44 -3.83
CA THR A 79 12.03 21.92 -5.21
C THR A 79 10.71 21.22 -5.58
N VAL A 80 10.21 20.36 -4.68
CA VAL A 80 8.93 19.68 -4.89
C VAL A 80 7.78 20.69 -4.89
N LYS A 81 7.76 21.64 -3.95
CA LYS A 81 6.76 22.73 -3.93
C LYS A 81 6.70 23.49 -5.25
N MET A 82 7.86 23.90 -5.79
CA MET A 82 7.93 24.56 -7.11
C MET A 82 7.45 23.67 -8.26
N GLY A 83 7.74 22.37 -8.20
CA GLY A 83 7.22 21.40 -9.19
C GLY A 83 5.69 21.34 -9.18
N ILE A 84 5.10 21.27 -7.98
CA ILE A 84 3.65 21.28 -7.81
C ILE A 84 3.04 22.62 -8.24
N ASP A 85 3.72 23.76 -7.97
CA ASP A 85 3.28 25.09 -8.45
C ASP A 85 3.18 25.17 -9.98
N ARG A 86 4.07 24.50 -10.70
CA ARG A 86 3.98 24.41 -12.16
C ARG A 86 2.83 23.53 -12.61
N LEU A 87 2.62 22.41 -11.92
CA LEU A 87 1.57 21.45 -12.23
C LEU A 87 0.17 22.05 -12.03
N THR A 88 -0.02 22.84 -10.97
CA THR A 88 -1.30 23.52 -10.68
C THR A 88 -1.72 24.53 -11.74
N ARG A 89 -0.83 24.95 -12.64
CA ARG A 89 -1.21 25.81 -13.77
C ARG A 89 -2.10 25.10 -14.80
N PHE A 90 -2.05 23.78 -14.83
CA PHE A 90 -2.81 22.95 -15.76
C PHE A 90 -4.06 22.31 -15.11
N ILE A 91 -4.12 22.28 -13.78
CA ILE A 91 -5.19 21.62 -13.00
C ILE A 91 -5.92 22.72 -12.21
N ASN A 92 -7.16 23.04 -12.63
CA ASN A 92 -7.91 24.17 -12.10
C ASN A 92 -9.28 23.79 -11.51
N THR A 93 -9.70 22.52 -11.66
CA THR A 93 -11.02 22.08 -11.21
C THR A 93 -10.91 20.81 -10.35
N PRO A 94 -11.84 20.60 -9.39
CA PRO A 94 -11.87 19.38 -8.56
C PRO A 94 -11.94 18.09 -9.41
N ILE A 95 -12.63 18.11 -10.54
CA ILE A 95 -12.74 16.95 -11.43
C ILE A 95 -11.38 16.57 -12.00
N GLN A 96 -10.62 17.58 -12.46
CA GLN A 96 -9.26 17.36 -12.95
C GLN A 96 -8.34 16.82 -11.83
N VAL A 97 -8.51 17.30 -10.59
CA VAL A 97 -7.73 16.80 -9.44
C VAL A 97 -8.01 15.32 -9.20
N TYR A 98 -9.27 14.91 -9.11
CA TYR A 98 -9.62 13.51 -8.88
C TYR A 98 -9.09 12.61 -9.99
N PHE A 99 -9.32 13.00 -11.25
CA PHE A 99 -8.82 12.24 -12.40
C PHE A 99 -7.31 12.11 -12.39
N PHE A 100 -6.61 13.23 -12.26
CA PHE A 100 -5.15 13.29 -12.32
C PHE A 100 -4.50 12.54 -11.18
N VAL A 101 -5.00 12.69 -9.94
CA VAL A 101 -4.47 12.02 -8.76
C VAL A 101 -4.62 10.50 -8.87
N VAL A 102 -5.77 10.00 -9.35
CA VAL A 102 -5.95 8.56 -9.57
C VAL A 102 -5.02 8.07 -10.68
N CYS A 103 -4.95 8.78 -11.80
CA CYS A 103 -4.09 8.40 -12.93
C CYS A 103 -2.60 8.32 -12.51
N ILE A 104 -2.09 9.39 -11.89
CA ILE A 104 -0.69 9.44 -11.44
C ILE A 104 -0.44 8.43 -10.33
N GLY A 105 -1.38 8.27 -9.38
CA GLY A 105 -1.26 7.30 -8.29
C GLY A 105 -1.17 5.86 -8.80
N VAL A 106 -1.99 5.49 -9.79
CA VAL A 106 -1.92 4.19 -10.46
C VAL A 106 -0.56 4.00 -11.13
N LEU A 107 -0.10 4.97 -11.93
CA LEU A 107 1.18 4.87 -12.64
C LEU A 107 2.38 4.79 -11.68
N LEU A 108 2.39 5.59 -10.62
CA LEU A 108 3.46 5.58 -9.63
C LEU A 108 3.47 4.26 -8.82
N SER A 109 2.30 3.77 -8.43
CA SER A 109 2.20 2.52 -7.67
C SER A 109 2.57 1.29 -8.50
N LEU A 110 2.38 1.32 -9.83
CA LEU A 110 2.90 0.29 -10.74
C LEU A 110 4.44 0.21 -10.73
N ILE A 111 5.12 1.34 -10.51
CA ILE A 111 6.59 1.36 -10.44
C ILE A 111 7.05 0.83 -9.08
N SER A 112 6.49 1.37 -7.99
CA SER A 112 6.83 0.93 -6.64
C SER A 112 5.71 1.20 -5.64
N PHE A 113 5.50 0.22 -4.75
CA PHE A 113 4.65 0.33 -3.56
C PHE A 113 4.87 1.65 -2.79
N GLY A 114 6.12 2.05 -2.59
CA GLY A 114 6.47 3.25 -1.82
C GLY A 114 6.04 4.57 -2.44
N PHE A 115 5.76 4.61 -3.74
CA PHE A 115 5.41 5.85 -4.44
C PHE A 115 4.01 6.38 -4.12
N ILE A 116 3.17 5.62 -3.40
CA ILE A 116 1.91 6.13 -2.84
C ILE A 116 2.13 7.39 -1.99
N VAL A 117 3.24 7.47 -1.28
CA VAL A 117 3.63 8.62 -0.47
C VAL A 117 3.71 9.90 -1.32
N ILE A 118 4.29 9.81 -2.51
CA ILE A 118 4.37 10.94 -3.45
C ILE A 118 2.97 11.36 -3.91
N THR A 119 2.11 10.38 -4.20
CA THR A 119 0.71 10.63 -4.58
C THR A 119 -0.07 11.33 -3.46
N CYS A 120 0.12 10.91 -2.20
CA CYS A 120 -0.47 11.56 -1.03
C CYS A 120 -0.11 13.04 -0.96
N PHE A 121 1.18 13.36 -1.13
CA PHE A 121 1.64 14.74 -1.08
C PHE A 121 1.07 15.58 -2.20
N LEU A 122 1.16 15.07 -3.42
CA LEU A 122 0.61 15.72 -4.60
C LEU A 122 -0.87 16.05 -4.40
N ALA A 123 -1.64 15.07 -3.94
CA ALA A 123 -3.07 15.23 -3.69
C ALA A 123 -3.36 16.27 -2.61
N ARG A 124 -2.61 16.23 -1.49
CA ARG A 124 -2.76 17.19 -0.39
C ARG A 124 -2.45 18.62 -0.83
N GLU A 125 -1.34 18.82 -1.55
CA GLU A 125 -0.96 20.13 -2.06
C GLU A 125 -1.96 20.69 -3.09
N LEU A 126 -2.51 19.83 -3.97
CA LEU A 126 -3.57 20.22 -4.88
C LEU A 126 -4.83 20.65 -4.12
N ALA A 127 -5.18 19.94 -3.03
CA ALA A 127 -6.32 20.27 -2.19
C ALA A 127 -6.18 21.60 -1.44
N MET A 128 -4.97 22.01 -1.09
CA MET A 128 -4.70 23.33 -0.49
C MET A 128 -4.87 24.49 -1.47
N ARG A 129 -4.81 24.25 -2.78
CA ARG A 129 -4.78 25.29 -3.82
C ARG A 129 -6.07 25.40 -4.60
N ILE A 130 -6.78 24.29 -4.78
CA ILE A 130 -7.96 24.21 -5.63
C ILE A 130 -9.21 24.10 -4.75
N LYS A 131 -10.08 25.09 -4.82
CA LYS A 131 -11.33 25.16 -4.06
C LYS A 131 -12.37 24.14 -4.55
N GLY A 132 -13.27 23.73 -3.65
CA GLY A 132 -14.39 22.84 -3.97
C GLY A 132 -14.05 21.35 -4.02
N ILE A 133 -12.87 20.97 -3.57
CA ILE A 133 -12.48 19.56 -3.43
C ILE A 133 -13.16 18.97 -2.18
N ASN A 134 -13.85 17.84 -2.33
CA ASN A 134 -14.24 16.99 -1.21
C ASN A 134 -13.02 16.21 -0.76
N TYR A 135 -12.41 16.63 0.35
CA TYR A 135 -11.12 16.12 0.78
C TYR A 135 -11.16 14.65 1.23
N PRO A 136 -12.14 14.16 2.00
CA PRO A 136 -12.26 12.73 2.30
C PRO A 136 -12.37 11.86 1.04
N PHE A 137 -13.11 12.33 0.03
CA PHE A 137 -13.19 11.64 -1.26
C PHE A 137 -11.85 11.65 -2.02
N LEU A 138 -11.10 12.74 -1.95
CA LEU A 138 -9.75 12.80 -2.54
C LEU A 138 -8.82 11.78 -1.89
N ILE A 139 -8.88 11.61 -0.57
CA ILE A 139 -8.12 10.55 0.14
C ILE A 139 -8.53 9.17 -0.37
N ALA A 140 -9.83 8.94 -0.58
CA ALA A 140 -10.31 7.69 -1.18
C ALA A 140 -9.76 7.49 -2.61
N CYS A 141 -9.67 8.55 -3.43
CA CYS A 141 -9.05 8.49 -4.76
C CYS A 141 -7.57 8.08 -4.69
N VAL A 142 -6.80 8.69 -3.79
CA VAL A 142 -5.39 8.31 -3.55
C VAL A 142 -5.29 6.85 -3.14
N TYR A 143 -6.08 6.44 -2.15
CA TYR A 143 -6.03 5.07 -1.65
C TYR A 143 -6.45 4.05 -2.71
N PHE A 144 -7.49 4.34 -3.50
CA PHE A 144 -7.93 3.48 -4.59
C PHE A 144 -6.85 3.32 -5.68
N SER A 145 -6.11 4.38 -5.99
CA SER A 145 -5.03 4.33 -6.99
C SER A 145 -3.89 3.39 -6.58
N PHE A 146 -3.70 3.18 -5.28
CA PHE A 146 -2.70 2.27 -4.74
C PHE A 146 -2.94 0.81 -5.09
N ASN A 147 -4.16 0.42 -5.43
CA ASN A 147 -4.53 -0.94 -5.81
C ASN A 147 -3.69 -1.52 -6.98
N SER A 148 -3.00 -0.69 -7.75
CA SER A 148 -2.18 -1.12 -8.88
C SER A 148 -0.81 -1.72 -8.52
N TRP A 149 -0.33 -1.56 -7.29
CA TRP A 149 1.03 -2.00 -6.92
C TRP A 149 1.29 -3.49 -7.12
N VAL A 150 0.27 -4.33 -6.92
CA VAL A 150 0.37 -5.80 -7.12
C VAL A 150 0.54 -6.21 -8.58
N LEU A 151 0.30 -5.31 -9.53
CA LEU A 151 0.42 -5.52 -10.97
C LEU A 151 1.79 -5.10 -11.51
N GLY A 152 2.57 -4.39 -10.71
CA GLY A 152 3.75 -3.65 -11.13
C GLY A 152 5.08 -4.27 -10.69
N LEU A 153 6.12 -3.45 -10.81
CA LEU A 153 7.52 -3.86 -10.65
C LEU A 153 7.92 -4.19 -9.20
N SER A 154 7.11 -3.80 -8.20
CA SER A 154 7.31 -4.14 -6.78
C SER A 154 6.30 -5.17 -6.27
N SER A 155 5.63 -5.87 -7.15
CA SER A 155 4.64 -6.88 -6.80
C SER A 155 5.31 -8.12 -6.18
N THR A 156 4.96 -8.45 -4.95
CA THR A 156 5.63 -9.51 -4.18
C THR A 156 5.41 -10.89 -4.80
N ILE A 157 4.17 -11.26 -5.14
CA ILE A 157 3.82 -12.62 -5.60
C ILE A 157 4.46 -12.93 -6.97
N PRO A 158 4.32 -12.11 -8.02
CA PRO A 158 4.98 -12.34 -9.29
C PRO A 158 6.51 -12.42 -9.21
N LEU A 159 7.11 -11.56 -8.39
CA LEU A 159 8.57 -11.55 -8.24
C LEU A 159 9.06 -12.78 -7.48
N LEU A 160 8.32 -13.22 -6.44
CA LEU A 160 8.60 -14.46 -5.72
C LEU A 160 8.62 -15.66 -6.68
N LEU A 161 7.60 -15.80 -7.53
CA LEU A 161 7.49 -16.90 -8.49
C LEU A 161 8.66 -16.93 -9.50
N ASN A 162 9.27 -15.79 -9.80
CA ASN A 162 10.40 -15.66 -10.72
C ASN A 162 11.78 -15.70 -10.04
N THR A 163 11.85 -15.85 -8.72
CA THR A 163 13.09 -15.91 -7.96
C THR A 163 13.51 -17.37 -7.76
N SER A 164 14.78 -17.71 -8.03
CA SER A 164 15.27 -19.10 -7.92
C SER A 164 15.33 -19.58 -6.46
N ASP A 165 15.74 -18.70 -5.56
CA ASP A 165 15.91 -19.00 -4.14
C ASP A 165 14.64 -18.58 -3.38
N ASN A 166 13.54 -19.33 -3.58
CA ASN A 166 12.28 -19.08 -2.91
C ASN A 166 11.76 -20.33 -2.20
N TYR A 167 11.03 -20.13 -1.12
CA TYR A 167 10.52 -21.20 -0.26
C TYR A 167 9.58 -22.19 -0.99
N LEU A 168 8.94 -21.80 -2.09
CA LEU A 168 8.08 -22.72 -2.86
C LEU A 168 8.93 -23.78 -3.59
N ILE A 169 10.09 -23.39 -4.12
CA ILE A 169 11.05 -24.31 -4.76
C ILE A 169 11.76 -25.12 -3.67
N GLU A 170 12.25 -24.48 -2.60
CA GLU A 170 12.93 -25.15 -1.49
C GLU A 170 12.07 -26.23 -0.84
N ASN A 171 10.77 -26.00 -0.71
CA ASN A 171 9.80 -26.96 -0.15
C ASN A 171 9.18 -27.91 -1.19
N GLY A 172 9.64 -27.89 -2.44
CA GLY A 172 9.15 -28.78 -3.49
C GLY A 172 7.72 -28.50 -4.00
N VAL A 173 7.16 -27.34 -3.65
CA VAL A 173 5.84 -26.88 -4.15
C VAL A 173 5.93 -26.48 -5.63
N LEU A 174 7.04 -25.86 -6.02
CA LEU A 174 7.38 -25.56 -7.42
C LEU A 174 8.65 -26.33 -7.84
N ASP A 175 8.66 -26.83 -9.06
CA ASP A 175 9.81 -27.52 -9.63
C ASP A 175 10.83 -26.55 -10.25
N GLN A 176 10.36 -25.38 -10.67
CA GLN A 176 11.15 -24.32 -11.31
C GLN A 176 10.49 -22.95 -11.15
N VAL A 177 11.24 -21.90 -11.46
CA VAL A 177 10.71 -20.52 -11.52
C VAL A 177 9.62 -20.38 -12.57
N ILE A 178 8.64 -19.53 -12.30
CA ILE A 178 7.63 -19.10 -13.27
C ILE A 178 8.12 -17.80 -13.91
N PRO A 179 8.42 -17.78 -15.22
CA PRO A 179 8.89 -16.57 -15.90
C PRO A 179 7.91 -15.40 -15.78
N THR A 180 8.44 -14.18 -15.70
CA THR A 180 7.65 -12.95 -15.64
C THR A 180 6.71 -12.76 -16.83
N ALA A 181 6.98 -13.40 -17.97
CA ALA A 181 6.07 -13.44 -19.11
C ALA A 181 4.70 -14.06 -18.78
N TYR A 182 4.64 -15.02 -17.85
CA TYR A 182 3.40 -15.62 -17.37
C TYR A 182 2.73 -14.81 -16.24
N THR A 183 3.43 -13.84 -15.65
CA THR A 183 2.92 -13.03 -14.54
C THR A 183 2.81 -11.55 -14.93
N LEU A 184 3.83 -10.74 -14.68
CA LEU A 184 3.80 -9.29 -14.95
C LEU A 184 3.55 -8.96 -16.43
N GLY A 185 4.12 -9.75 -17.35
CA GLY A 185 3.98 -9.59 -18.79
C GLY A 185 2.79 -10.32 -19.41
N SER A 186 1.97 -11.02 -18.61
CA SER A 186 0.84 -11.79 -19.14
C SER A 186 -0.28 -10.90 -19.69
N THR A 187 -1.05 -11.46 -20.64
CA THR A 187 -2.22 -10.78 -21.22
C THR A 187 -3.20 -10.36 -20.14
N LEU A 188 -3.46 -11.22 -19.15
CA LEU A 188 -4.34 -10.94 -18.03
C LEU A 188 -3.83 -9.74 -17.22
N ASN A 189 -2.56 -9.72 -16.84
CA ASN A 189 -2.00 -8.64 -16.03
C ASN A 189 -1.98 -7.32 -16.79
N MET A 190 -1.61 -7.34 -18.07
CA MET A 190 -1.65 -6.14 -18.92
C MET A 190 -3.08 -5.58 -19.09
N ALA A 191 -4.08 -6.45 -19.19
CA ALA A 191 -5.48 -6.04 -19.22
C ALA A 191 -5.94 -5.45 -17.88
N MET A 192 -5.50 -6.02 -16.74
CA MET A 192 -5.75 -5.46 -15.40
C MET A 192 -5.08 -4.09 -15.21
N ILE A 193 -3.85 -3.91 -15.71
CA ILE A 193 -3.18 -2.60 -15.73
C ILE A 193 -4.03 -1.61 -16.56
N GLY A 194 -4.47 -2.01 -17.75
CA GLY A 194 -5.35 -1.19 -18.59
C GLY A 194 -6.65 -0.81 -17.88
N LEU A 195 -7.28 -1.74 -17.15
CA LEU A 195 -8.45 -1.47 -16.33
C LEU A 195 -8.18 -0.38 -15.29
N LEU A 196 -7.07 -0.47 -14.57
CA LEU A 196 -6.73 0.52 -13.54
C LEU A 196 -6.30 1.87 -14.14
N VAL A 197 -5.51 1.88 -15.19
CA VAL A 197 -5.01 3.13 -15.81
C VAL A 197 -6.14 3.92 -16.47
N PHE A 198 -7.06 3.26 -17.19
CA PHE A 198 -8.07 3.94 -17.99
C PHE A 198 -9.44 4.01 -17.31
N VAL A 199 -9.86 2.96 -16.61
CA VAL A 199 -11.22 2.91 -16.04
C VAL A 199 -11.26 3.48 -14.63
N ALA A 200 -10.26 3.25 -13.78
CA ALA A 200 -10.29 3.74 -12.41
C ALA A 200 -10.39 5.27 -12.29
N PRO A 201 -9.61 6.10 -13.03
CA PRO A 201 -9.75 7.55 -12.96
C PRO A 201 -11.14 8.04 -13.38
N VAL A 202 -11.69 7.45 -14.44
CA VAL A 202 -13.03 7.80 -14.95
C VAL A 202 -14.10 7.38 -13.92
N LEU A 203 -14.02 6.16 -13.39
CA LEU A 203 -14.96 5.66 -12.40
C LEU A 203 -14.98 6.56 -11.15
N MET A 204 -13.82 6.90 -10.59
CA MET A 204 -13.73 7.77 -9.42
C MET A 204 -14.33 9.16 -9.72
N VAL A 205 -14.08 9.75 -10.88
CA VAL A 205 -14.71 11.01 -11.27
C VAL A 205 -16.24 10.89 -11.36
N LEU A 206 -16.77 9.78 -11.88
CA LEU A 206 -18.21 9.54 -11.97
C LEU A 206 -18.86 9.37 -10.60
N LEU A 207 -18.13 8.80 -9.65
CA LEU A 207 -18.60 8.53 -8.28
C LEU A 207 -18.42 9.71 -7.32
N ARG A 208 -17.83 10.83 -7.78
CA ARG A 208 -17.58 11.99 -6.93
C ARG A 208 -18.85 12.47 -6.21
N PRO A 209 -18.79 12.86 -4.93
CA PRO A 209 -19.90 13.42 -4.20
C PRO A 209 -20.40 14.72 -4.87
N LYS A 210 -21.72 14.92 -4.83
CA LYS A 210 -22.37 16.15 -5.31
C LYS A 210 -22.76 17.10 -4.15
N THR A 211 -22.60 16.65 -2.92
CA THR A 211 -22.85 17.43 -1.71
C THR A 211 -21.78 18.50 -1.50
N PRO A 212 -22.08 19.56 -0.69
CA PRO A 212 -21.09 20.57 -0.33
C PRO A 212 -19.78 19.92 0.14
N SER A 213 -18.68 20.40 -0.39
CA SER A 213 -17.37 19.85 -0.14
C SER A 213 -16.94 20.12 1.30
N LYS A 214 -16.43 19.10 1.98
CA LYS A 214 -15.60 19.29 3.16
C LYS A 214 -14.18 19.56 2.65
N SER A 215 -13.82 20.84 2.54
CA SER A 215 -12.47 21.22 2.08
C SER A 215 -11.41 20.91 3.13
N LEU A 216 -10.16 20.80 2.71
CA LEU A 216 -9.05 20.59 3.65
C LEU A 216 -8.95 21.75 4.65
N GLU A 217 -9.15 23.00 4.21
CA GLU A 217 -9.12 24.18 5.07
C GLU A 217 -10.15 24.10 6.20
N GLU A 218 -11.38 23.64 5.91
CA GLU A 218 -12.44 23.47 6.91
C GLU A 218 -12.17 22.32 7.90
N LEU A 219 -11.37 21.34 7.50
CA LEU A 219 -11.05 20.15 8.30
C LEU A 219 -9.81 20.33 9.18
N LEU A 220 -8.98 21.32 8.88
CA LEU A 220 -7.80 21.62 9.70
C LEU A 220 -8.23 22.16 11.07
N THR A 221 -7.86 21.43 12.13
CA THR A 221 -8.23 21.75 13.53
C THR A 221 -7.23 22.69 14.22
N THR A 222 -6.03 22.77 13.66
CA THR A 222 -4.96 23.64 14.16
C THR A 222 -4.50 24.54 13.03
N THR A 223 -4.55 25.83 13.24
CA THR A 223 -3.58 26.75 12.66
C THR A 223 -2.23 26.32 13.24
N ASP A 224 -1.59 25.37 12.60
CA ASP A 224 -0.23 24.97 12.95
C ASP A 224 0.67 26.20 12.76
N GLU A 225 0.82 27.00 13.82
CA GLU A 225 1.77 28.12 13.87
C GLU A 225 3.18 27.64 13.50
N ASN A 226 3.48 26.36 13.76
CA ASN A 226 4.71 25.68 13.35
C ASN A 226 4.82 25.43 11.83
N ASN A 227 3.73 25.44 11.05
CA ASN A 227 3.75 25.28 9.60
C ASN A 227 3.92 26.60 8.85
N THR A 228 3.83 27.74 9.51
CA THR A 228 4.03 29.07 8.87
C THR A 228 5.51 29.39 8.68
N THR A 229 6.39 28.85 9.50
CA THR A 229 7.85 29.03 9.36
C THR A 229 8.45 28.05 8.37
N THR A 230 9.18 28.56 7.38
CA THR A 230 9.91 27.70 6.44
C THR A 230 11.01 26.93 7.18
N ILE A 231 11.32 25.70 6.72
CA ILE A 231 12.45 24.90 7.27
C ILE A 231 13.74 25.70 7.30
N GLN A 232 13.94 26.55 6.30
CA GLN A 232 15.13 27.42 6.22
C GLN A 232 15.14 28.47 7.33
N ALA A 233 14.01 29.11 7.63
CA ALA A 233 13.89 30.09 8.70
C ALA A 233 14.06 29.45 10.08
N GLU A 234 13.47 28.26 10.29
CA GLU A 234 13.62 27.49 11.52
C GLU A 234 15.07 27.08 11.74
N ALA A 235 15.77 26.59 10.69
CA ALA A 235 17.19 26.26 10.77
C ALA A 235 18.08 27.49 11.08
N GLN A 236 17.68 28.69 10.65
CA GLN A 236 18.38 29.92 11.00
C GLN A 236 18.10 30.37 12.44
N ALA A 237 16.87 30.24 12.90
CA ALA A 237 16.48 30.58 14.27
C ALA A 237 17.16 29.69 15.32
N LEU A 238 17.54 28.47 14.96
CA LEU A 238 18.27 27.53 15.84
C LEU A 238 19.78 27.81 15.92
N LYS A 239 20.30 28.76 15.15
CA LYS A 239 21.72 29.14 15.23
C LYS A 239 22.02 29.91 16.52
N LEU A 240 23.18 29.65 17.07
CA LEU A 240 23.68 30.39 18.23
C LEU A 240 24.01 31.88 17.87
N PRO A 241 23.89 32.81 18.81
CA PRO A 241 24.14 34.23 18.54
C PRO A 241 25.64 34.56 18.34
N PHE A 242 26.51 33.55 18.32
CA PHE A 242 27.94 33.66 18.12
C PHE A 242 28.45 32.60 17.12
N ASN A 243 29.62 32.79 16.55
CA ASN A 243 30.23 31.85 15.61
C ASN A 243 30.66 30.56 16.29
N ALA A 244 29.84 29.51 16.21
CA ALA A 244 30.11 28.19 16.74
C ALA A 244 30.57 27.22 15.63
N VAL A 245 31.51 26.35 15.95
CA VAL A 245 31.91 25.25 15.05
C VAL A 245 30.71 24.29 14.79
N SER A 246 29.89 24.04 15.81
CA SER A 246 28.68 23.24 15.70
C SER A 246 27.71 23.80 14.65
N ASP A 247 27.50 25.11 14.59
CA ASP A 247 26.63 25.74 13.60
C ASP A 247 27.18 25.64 12.17
N ARG A 248 28.51 25.68 12.01
CA ARG A 248 29.17 25.44 10.71
C ARG A 248 28.96 23.99 10.24
N LEU A 249 29.06 23.00 11.15
CA LEU A 249 28.84 21.61 10.86
C LEU A 249 27.34 21.33 10.56
N ASN A 250 26.45 21.85 11.38
CA ASN A 250 24.99 21.67 11.25
C ASN A 250 24.41 22.28 9.97
N ASN A 251 24.97 23.43 9.54
CA ASN A 251 24.46 24.15 8.37
C ASN A 251 25.41 24.09 7.17
N GLY A 252 26.53 23.36 7.28
CA GLY A 252 27.46 23.14 6.19
C GLY A 252 26.92 22.15 5.16
N LEU A 253 27.28 22.38 3.89
CA LEU A 253 26.93 21.48 2.77
C LEU A 253 27.83 20.25 2.72
N PHE A 254 29.08 20.36 3.18
CA PHE A 254 30.15 19.40 2.91
C PHE A 254 29.85 17.99 3.47
N LEU A 255 29.49 17.90 4.74
CA LEU A 255 29.23 16.59 5.37
C LEU A 255 28.06 15.87 4.72
N GLN A 256 26.98 16.60 4.45
CA GLN A 256 25.82 16.01 3.81
C GLN A 256 26.09 15.62 2.36
N ALA A 257 26.87 16.43 1.63
CA ALA A 257 27.26 16.13 0.26
C ALA A 257 28.05 14.81 0.14
N ILE A 258 28.97 14.53 1.06
CA ILE A 258 29.70 13.25 1.10
C ILE A 258 28.72 12.08 1.21
N ILE A 259 27.82 12.13 2.18
CA ILE A 259 26.83 11.04 2.37
C ILE A 259 25.92 10.89 1.15
N VAL A 260 25.46 12.00 0.58
CA VAL A 260 24.64 11.98 -0.65
C VAL A 260 25.41 11.36 -1.81
N ILE A 261 26.68 11.71 -2.02
CA ILE A 261 27.50 11.11 -3.08
C ILE A 261 27.66 9.60 -2.86
N MET A 262 28.01 9.18 -1.64
CA MET A 262 28.09 7.74 -1.29
C MET A 262 26.77 7.02 -1.58
N GLY A 263 25.64 7.61 -1.19
CA GLY A 263 24.33 7.04 -1.43
C GLY A 263 23.98 6.95 -2.92
N LEU A 264 24.26 8.00 -3.70
CA LEU A 264 24.04 7.99 -5.16
C LEU A 264 24.89 6.95 -5.88
N VAL A 265 26.15 6.78 -5.46
CA VAL A 265 27.04 5.72 -5.99
C VAL A 265 26.42 4.34 -5.69
N TYR A 266 25.97 4.09 -4.45
CA TYR A 266 25.34 2.82 -4.10
C TYR A 266 24.06 2.57 -4.91
N ILE A 267 23.20 3.57 -5.06
CA ILE A 267 21.98 3.47 -5.87
C ILE A 267 22.33 3.13 -7.34
N GLY A 268 23.34 3.80 -7.89
CA GLY A 268 23.83 3.49 -9.25
C GLY A 268 24.34 2.05 -9.40
N MET A 269 25.13 1.59 -8.42
CA MET A 269 25.62 0.20 -8.38
C MET A 269 24.49 -0.82 -8.20
N HIS A 270 23.48 -0.51 -7.38
CA HIS A 270 22.32 -1.38 -7.20
C HIS A 270 21.59 -1.60 -8.52
N PHE A 271 21.24 -0.53 -9.24
CA PHE A 271 20.56 -0.63 -10.53
C PHE A 271 21.45 -1.25 -11.63
N TYR A 272 22.75 -1.02 -11.58
CA TYR A 272 23.69 -1.67 -12.51
C TYR A 272 23.74 -3.19 -12.32
N ASN A 273 23.75 -3.66 -11.05
CA ASN A 273 23.91 -5.07 -10.72
C ASN A 273 22.58 -5.85 -10.71
N LYS A 274 21.49 -5.21 -10.29
CA LYS A 274 20.19 -5.85 -10.06
C LYS A 274 19.07 -5.37 -11.02
N GLY A 275 19.39 -4.47 -11.97
CA GLY A 275 18.38 -3.91 -12.85
C GLY A 275 17.36 -3.05 -12.08
N LEU A 276 16.10 -3.08 -12.50
CA LEU A 276 15.01 -2.30 -11.87
C LEU A 276 14.39 -3.01 -10.63
N ASP A 277 15.24 -3.61 -9.79
CA ASP A 277 14.80 -4.18 -8.51
C ASP A 277 14.51 -3.04 -7.52
N LEU A 278 13.23 -2.78 -7.28
CA LEU A 278 12.71 -1.69 -6.45
C LEU A 278 12.02 -2.24 -5.19
N ASP A 279 12.75 -3.01 -4.40
CA ASP A 279 12.27 -3.45 -3.09
C ASP A 279 12.07 -2.26 -2.12
N LEU A 280 11.43 -2.52 -0.99
CA LEU A 280 11.10 -1.50 -0.01
C LEU A 280 12.34 -0.83 0.60
N ASN A 281 13.43 -1.60 0.79
CA ASN A 281 14.67 -1.09 1.39
C ASN A 281 15.39 -0.11 0.47
N ILE A 282 15.53 -0.47 -0.81
CA ILE A 282 16.15 0.45 -1.78
C ILE A 282 15.31 1.71 -1.98
N MET A 283 13.97 1.59 -1.94
CA MET A 283 13.08 2.74 -2.03
C MET A 283 13.23 3.69 -0.84
N ILE A 284 13.28 3.15 0.38
CA ILE A 284 13.55 3.94 1.60
C ILE A 284 14.89 4.64 1.47
N PHE A 285 15.92 3.90 1.01
CA PHE A 285 17.27 4.45 0.85
C PHE A 285 17.31 5.57 -0.20
N ILE A 286 16.66 5.39 -1.35
CA ILE A 286 16.50 6.42 -2.38
C ILE A 286 15.83 7.67 -1.78
N PHE A 287 14.73 7.50 -1.04
CA PHE A 287 14.02 8.63 -0.43
C PHE A 287 14.86 9.34 0.62
N LEU A 288 15.64 8.59 1.40
CA LEU A 288 16.57 9.16 2.38
C LEU A 288 17.63 10.04 1.70
N ILE A 289 18.32 9.49 0.68
CA ILE A 289 19.37 10.20 -0.05
C ILE A 289 18.80 11.40 -0.82
N LEU A 290 17.64 11.25 -1.45
CA LEU A 290 16.98 12.33 -2.16
C LEU A 290 16.51 13.43 -1.20
N GLY A 291 15.97 13.06 -0.03
CA GLY A 291 15.61 14.00 1.02
C GLY A 291 16.82 14.83 1.48
N MET A 292 17.94 14.17 1.76
CA MET A 292 19.21 14.86 2.10
C MET A 292 19.65 15.80 0.98
N LEU A 293 19.67 15.35 -0.27
CA LEU A 293 20.04 16.16 -1.44
C LEU A 293 19.19 17.43 -1.56
N LEU A 294 17.87 17.31 -1.40
CA LEU A 294 16.92 18.40 -1.57
C LEU A 294 16.98 19.45 -0.43
N HIS A 295 17.25 19.01 0.80
CA HIS A 295 17.38 19.91 1.96
C HIS A 295 18.76 20.53 2.11
N LYS A 296 19.78 20.00 1.44
CA LYS A 296 21.14 20.54 1.30
C LYS A 296 21.98 20.54 2.57
N THR A 297 21.43 20.79 3.76
CA THR A 297 22.18 20.87 5.02
C THR A 297 21.61 19.92 6.07
N PRO A 298 22.46 19.36 6.97
CA PRO A 298 22.01 18.44 8.01
C PRO A 298 20.88 19.01 8.87
N MET A 299 20.99 20.26 9.31
CA MET A 299 19.96 20.87 10.16
C MET A 299 18.60 20.97 9.47
N ARG A 300 18.56 21.37 8.19
CA ARG A 300 17.31 21.43 7.42
C ARG A 300 16.69 20.03 7.25
N TYR A 301 17.53 19.03 6.99
CA TYR A 301 17.07 17.66 6.86
C TYR A 301 16.52 17.12 8.18
N VAL A 302 17.19 17.34 9.31
CA VAL A 302 16.73 16.96 10.65
C VAL A 302 15.38 17.63 10.97
N ILE A 303 15.21 18.92 10.68
CA ILE A 303 13.93 19.62 10.86
C ILE A 303 12.82 18.98 10.00
N ALA A 304 13.12 18.68 8.73
CA ALA A 304 12.18 18.02 7.84
C ALA A 304 11.78 16.64 8.37
N MET A 305 12.74 15.82 8.79
CA MET A 305 12.49 14.50 9.37
C MET A 305 11.70 14.59 10.67
N LYS A 306 12.01 15.53 11.56
CA LYS A 306 11.25 15.76 12.79
C LYS A 306 9.79 16.12 12.51
N ARG A 307 9.54 17.05 11.57
CA ARG A 307 8.16 17.39 11.15
C ARG A 307 7.45 16.19 10.52
N ALA A 308 8.16 15.37 9.75
CA ALA A 308 7.60 14.18 9.14
C ALA A 308 7.24 13.09 10.18
N SER A 309 7.97 13.00 11.29
CA SER A 309 7.78 11.94 12.29
C SER A 309 6.56 12.14 13.19
N THR A 310 5.93 13.29 13.20
CA THR A 310 4.83 13.60 14.15
C THR A 310 3.57 12.76 13.95
N ASN A 311 3.36 12.20 12.77
CA ASN A 311 2.12 11.53 12.39
C ASN A 311 2.20 10.00 12.24
N VAL A 312 3.32 9.37 12.67
CA VAL A 312 3.52 7.91 12.47
C VAL A 312 3.10 7.04 13.67
N SER A 313 2.61 7.64 14.75
CA SER A 313 2.23 6.91 15.98
C SER A 313 1.20 5.80 15.69
N GLY A 314 0.21 6.05 14.84
CA GLY A 314 -0.80 5.07 14.46
C GLY A 314 -0.20 3.79 13.87
N VAL A 315 0.80 3.93 13.01
CA VAL A 315 1.52 2.79 12.43
C VAL A 315 2.27 2.02 13.53
N LEU A 316 3.04 2.73 14.34
CA LEU A 316 3.90 2.12 15.35
C LEU A 316 3.15 1.20 16.33
N PHE A 317 1.96 1.60 16.80
CA PHE A 317 1.26 0.78 17.79
C PHE A 317 0.23 -0.18 17.19
N GLN A 318 -0.28 0.05 15.97
CA GLN A 318 -1.33 -0.81 15.39
C GLN A 318 -0.76 -2.01 14.62
N TYR A 319 0.38 -1.86 13.94
CA TYR A 319 0.97 -2.94 13.15
C TYR A 319 1.26 -4.22 13.96
N PRO A 320 1.77 -4.16 15.20
CA PRO A 320 1.93 -5.36 16.02
C PRO A 320 0.65 -6.14 16.28
N PHE A 321 -0.52 -5.47 16.39
CA PHE A 321 -1.81 -6.15 16.55
C PHE A 321 -2.22 -6.90 15.28
N TYR A 322 -2.00 -6.32 14.10
CA TYR A 322 -2.21 -7.03 12.83
C TYR A 322 -1.23 -8.20 12.67
N ALA A 323 0.01 -8.05 13.13
CA ALA A 323 0.99 -9.13 13.16
C ALA A 323 0.55 -10.27 14.08
N GLY A 324 -0.04 -9.97 15.23
CA GLY A 324 -0.63 -10.97 16.11
C GLY A 324 -1.79 -11.73 15.46
N ILE A 325 -2.66 -11.08 14.69
CA ILE A 325 -3.71 -11.75 13.91
C ILE A 325 -3.06 -12.72 12.92
N MET A 326 -2.07 -12.24 12.17
CA MET A 326 -1.31 -13.06 11.22
C MET A 326 -0.68 -14.28 11.92
N GLY A 327 -0.08 -14.09 13.11
CA GLY A 327 0.47 -15.19 13.90
C GLY A 327 -0.57 -16.25 14.28
N ILE A 328 -1.79 -15.85 14.68
CA ILE A 328 -2.88 -16.81 14.92
C ILE A 328 -3.20 -17.58 13.63
N MET A 329 -3.36 -16.90 12.50
CA MET A 329 -3.68 -17.52 11.21
C MET A 329 -2.62 -18.53 10.75
N LEU A 330 -1.35 -18.14 10.88
CA LEU A 330 -0.18 -18.96 10.50
C LEU A 330 0.01 -20.16 11.43
N TYR A 331 0.23 -19.88 12.73
CA TYR A 331 0.71 -20.88 13.67
C TYR A 331 -0.40 -21.83 14.17
N SER A 332 -1.68 -21.42 14.06
CA SER A 332 -2.79 -22.36 14.29
C SER A 332 -3.09 -23.25 13.08
N GLY A 333 -2.64 -22.87 11.88
CA GLY A 333 -2.98 -23.51 10.62
C GLY A 333 -4.35 -23.09 10.05
N LEU A 334 -5.03 -22.10 10.66
CA LEU A 334 -6.37 -21.67 10.23
C LEU A 334 -6.37 -21.12 8.81
N GLY A 335 -5.34 -20.32 8.47
CA GLY A 335 -5.20 -19.76 7.12
C GLY A 335 -5.05 -20.84 6.06
N GLN A 336 -4.18 -21.83 6.33
CA GLN A 336 -4.00 -23.00 5.46
C GLN A 336 -5.31 -23.78 5.28
N LYS A 337 -6.02 -24.05 6.37
CA LYS A 337 -7.31 -24.77 6.33
C LYS A 337 -8.37 -24.04 5.49
N MET A 338 -8.41 -22.72 5.56
CA MET A 338 -9.31 -21.90 4.73
C MET A 338 -8.95 -22.03 3.24
N ALA A 339 -7.66 -21.97 2.90
CA ALA A 339 -7.17 -22.14 1.52
C ALA A 339 -7.50 -23.55 0.99
N ASP A 340 -7.28 -24.60 1.77
CA ASP A 340 -7.57 -26.00 1.41
C ASP A 340 -9.05 -26.21 1.10
N VAL A 341 -9.95 -25.65 1.91
CA VAL A 341 -11.41 -25.76 1.69
C VAL A 341 -11.82 -25.11 0.37
N LEU A 342 -11.27 -23.93 0.05
CA LEU A 342 -11.58 -23.23 -1.20
C LEU A 342 -10.96 -23.92 -2.41
N ALA A 343 -9.74 -24.46 -2.27
CA ALA A 343 -9.06 -25.20 -3.33
C ALA A 343 -9.78 -26.52 -3.66
N ALA A 344 -10.33 -27.22 -2.66
CA ALA A 344 -11.02 -28.50 -2.84
C ALA A 344 -12.30 -28.43 -3.69
N VAL A 345 -12.93 -27.26 -3.82
CA VAL A 345 -14.15 -27.07 -4.64
C VAL A 345 -13.86 -26.49 -6.02
N ALA A 346 -12.58 -26.17 -6.32
CA ALA A 346 -12.18 -25.61 -7.61
C ALA A 346 -12.20 -26.65 -8.72
N THR A 347 -12.54 -26.20 -9.94
CA THR A 347 -12.42 -26.94 -11.20
C THR A 347 -11.44 -26.24 -12.12
N ILE A 348 -11.12 -26.85 -13.28
CA ILE A 348 -10.21 -26.26 -14.26
C ILE A 348 -10.71 -24.90 -14.80
N GLU A 349 -12.02 -24.67 -14.81
CA GLU A 349 -12.62 -23.42 -15.26
C GLU A 349 -12.73 -22.38 -14.12
N THR A 350 -12.89 -22.85 -12.88
CA THR A 350 -13.22 -21.97 -11.75
C THR A 350 -12.08 -21.71 -10.77
N TYR A 351 -10.94 -22.42 -10.89
CA TYR A 351 -9.82 -22.23 -9.97
C TYR A 351 -9.34 -20.76 -9.86
N PRO A 352 -9.35 -19.94 -10.94
CA PRO A 352 -8.90 -18.55 -10.78
C PRO A 352 -9.84 -17.74 -9.90
N PHE A 353 -11.14 -18.02 -9.97
CA PHE A 353 -12.14 -17.40 -9.10
C PHE A 353 -11.92 -17.78 -7.63
N TYR A 354 -11.72 -19.07 -7.33
CA TYR A 354 -11.48 -19.51 -5.96
C TYR A 354 -10.15 -18.98 -5.41
N ALA A 355 -9.09 -18.93 -6.24
CA ALA A 355 -7.84 -18.30 -5.86
C ALA A 355 -8.03 -16.80 -5.53
N TYR A 356 -8.80 -16.08 -6.34
CA TYR A 356 -9.14 -14.68 -6.11
C TYR A 356 -9.92 -14.46 -4.80
N ILE A 357 -10.93 -15.31 -4.54
CA ILE A 357 -11.71 -15.25 -3.29
C ILE A 357 -10.85 -15.61 -2.08
N THR A 358 -9.95 -16.60 -2.21
CA THR A 358 -9.01 -16.98 -1.14
C THR A 358 -8.13 -15.79 -0.76
N GLY A 359 -7.47 -15.15 -1.75
CA GLY A 359 -6.67 -13.95 -1.52
C GLY A 359 -7.50 -12.84 -0.88
N GLY A 360 -8.69 -12.55 -1.41
CA GLY A 360 -9.55 -11.53 -0.86
C GLY A 360 -10.02 -11.76 0.57
N LEU A 361 -10.34 -13.00 0.95
CA LEU A 361 -10.83 -13.32 2.30
C LEU A 361 -9.70 -13.39 3.34
N ILE A 362 -8.60 -14.06 3.00
CA ILE A 362 -7.50 -14.29 3.94
C ILE A 362 -6.74 -12.99 4.19
N ASN A 363 -6.67 -12.10 3.21
CA ASN A 363 -6.07 -10.78 3.35
C ASN A 363 -6.69 -9.93 4.47
N PHE A 364 -7.95 -10.11 4.85
CA PHE A 364 -8.50 -9.42 6.02
C PHE A 364 -7.75 -9.74 7.31
N ALA A 365 -7.23 -10.96 7.41
CA ALA A 365 -6.47 -11.42 8.59
C ALA A 365 -4.96 -11.35 8.38
N ILE A 366 -4.47 -11.46 7.15
CA ILE A 366 -3.04 -11.41 6.80
C ILE A 366 -2.82 -10.33 5.72
N PRO A 367 -2.81 -9.04 6.07
CA PRO A 367 -2.77 -7.94 5.09
C PRO A 367 -1.36 -7.70 4.51
N SER A 368 -0.62 -8.75 4.26
CA SER A 368 0.75 -8.73 3.73
C SER A 368 0.85 -9.74 2.60
N ALA A 369 1.05 -9.28 1.37
CA ALA A 369 1.09 -10.13 0.17
C ALA A 369 2.06 -11.32 0.30
N GLY A 370 3.27 -11.08 0.80
CA GLY A 370 4.24 -12.14 1.04
C GLY A 370 3.82 -13.09 2.13
N GLY A 371 3.33 -12.57 3.26
CA GLY A 371 2.86 -13.37 4.40
C GLY A 371 1.60 -14.15 4.07
N GLU A 372 0.64 -13.55 3.37
CA GLU A 372 -0.55 -14.23 2.90
C GLU A 372 -0.21 -15.35 1.92
N PHE A 373 0.60 -15.05 0.90
CA PHE A 373 0.96 -16.04 -0.10
C PHE A 373 1.82 -17.19 0.44
N ALA A 374 2.60 -16.96 1.49
CA ALA A 374 3.31 -18.03 2.21
C ALA A 374 2.33 -19.05 2.83
N VAL A 375 1.13 -18.60 3.22
CA VAL A 375 0.09 -19.45 3.79
C VAL A 375 -0.74 -20.14 2.71
N VAL A 376 -1.25 -19.38 1.75
CA VAL A 376 -2.24 -19.89 0.79
C VAL A 376 -1.61 -20.42 -0.49
N GLY A 377 -0.42 -19.93 -0.86
CA GLY A 377 0.24 -20.26 -2.11
C GLY A 377 0.48 -21.76 -2.31
N PRO A 378 1.06 -22.49 -1.33
CA PRO A 378 1.27 -23.92 -1.45
C PRO A 378 0.00 -24.68 -1.80
N SER A 379 -1.08 -24.52 -1.04
CA SER A 379 -2.36 -25.21 -1.30
C SER A 379 -2.96 -24.87 -2.65
N ILE A 380 -2.91 -23.60 -3.05
CA ILE A 380 -3.43 -23.14 -4.35
C ILE A 380 -2.62 -23.76 -5.48
N ILE A 381 -1.30 -23.77 -5.39
CA ILE A 381 -0.42 -24.33 -6.42
C ILE A 381 -0.61 -25.85 -6.52
N GLU A 382 -0.66 -26.56 -5.39
CA GLU A 382 -0.90 -28.00 -5.37
C GLU A 382 -2.28 -28.37 -5.97
N ALA A 383 -3.32 -27.62 -5.64
CA ALA A 383 -4.64 -27.81 -6.23
C ALA A 383 -4.60 -27.59 -7.77
N VAL A 384 -3.92 -26.55 -8.23
CA VAL A 384 -3.76 -26.27 -9.67
C VAL A 384 -2.94 -27.34 -10.36
N LYS A 385 -1.86 -27.86 -9.77
CA LYS A 385 -1.09 -28.99 -10.29
C LYS A 385 -1.97 -30.25 -10.43
N ALA A 386 -2.81 -30.52 -9.43
CA ALA A 386 -3.74 -31.65 -9.47
C ALA A 386 -4.80 -31.50 -10.59
N LEU A 387 -5.35 -30.30 -10.76
CA LEU A 387 -6.31 -30.01 -11.84
C LEU A 387 -5.65 -30.10 -13.23
N GLY A 388 -4.39 -29.70 -13.35
CA GLY A 388 -3.59 -29.73 -14.57
C GLY A 388 -2.89 -31.09 -14.83
N ALA A 389 -3.19 -32.12 -14.07
CA ALA A 389 -2.56 -33.43 -14.21
C ALA A 389 -2.75 -34.00 -15.63
N GLY A 390 -1.65 -34.24 -16.33
CA GLY A 390 -1.65 -34.73 -17.72
C GLY A 390 -1.58 -33.63 -18.79
N LEU A 391 -1.64 -32.36 -18.42
CA LEU A 391 -1.41 -31.23 -19.32
C LEU A 391 0.09 -30.98 -19.52
N PRO A 392 0.49 -30.31 -20.62
CA PRO A 392 1.87 -29.87 -20.82
C PRO A 392 2.35 -28.96 -19.69
N ALA A 393 3.63 -29.10 -19.29
CA ALA A 393 4.20 -28.29 -18.19
C ALA A 393 4.05 -26.77 -18.38
N ALA A 394 4.15 -26.27 -19.62
CA ALA A 394 3.94 -24.86 -19.93
C ALA A 394 2.51 -24.39 -19.63
N GLU A 395 1.52 -25.23 -19.86
CA GLU A 395 0.11 -24.93 -19.56
C GLU A 395 -0.14 -24.93 -18.06
N VAL A 396 0.40 -25.93 -17.33
CA VAL A 396 0.34 -25.97 -15.86
C VAL A 396 1.02 -24.76 -15.24
N ASN A 397 2.18 -24.33 -15.74
CA ASN A 397 2.86 -23.11 -15.30
C ASN A 397 2.01 -21.84 -15.54
N GLY A 398 1.31 -21.77 -16.68
CA GLY A 398 0.34 -20.71 -16.95
C GLY A 398 -0.82 -20.71 -15.95
N MET A 399 -1.36 -21.89 -15.65
CA MET A 399 -2.42 -22.04 -14.64
C MET A 399 -1.95 -21.62 -13.23
N ILE A 400 -0.73 -22.00 -12.83
CA ILE A 400 -0.13 -21.59 -11.56
C ILE A 400 0.03 -20.07 -11.51
N ALA A 401 0.57 -19.47 -12.57
CA ALA A 401 0.72 -18.02 -12.68
C ALA A 401 -0.64 -17.31 -12.56
N LYS A 402 -1.65 -17.80 -13.26
CA LYS A 402 -3.01 -17.25 -13.24
C LYS A 402 -3.64 -17.32 -11.85
N ALA A 403 -3.52 -18.44 -11.17
CA ALA A 403 -4.01 -18.61 -9.80
C ALA A 403 -3.30 -17.65 -8.83
N SER A 404 -1.98 -17.57 -8.90
CA SER A 404 -1.17 -16.70 -8.06
C SER A 404 -1.47 -15.21 -8.28
N LEU A 405 -1.62 -14.79 -9.54
CA LEU A 405 -2.08 -13.45 -9.87
C LEU A 405 -3.50 -13.18 -9.35
N SER A 406 -4.38 -14.17 -9.44
CA SER A 406 -5.75 -14.05 -8.92
C SER A 406 -5.77 -13.83 -7.41
N VAL A 407 -4.89 -14.51 -6.65
CA VAL A 407 -4.68 -14.22 -5.21
C VAL A 407 -4.27 -12.76 -5.03
N ALA A 408 -3.26 -12.29 -5.75
CA ALA A 408 -2.77 -10.91 -5.65
C ALA A 408 -3.86 -9.86 -5.97
N TYR A 409 -4.70 -10.12 -6.97
CA TYR A 409 -5.80 -9.20 -7.32
C TYR A 409 -6.90 -9.18 -6.25
N GLY A 410 -7.26 -10.36 -5.71
CA GLY A 410 -8.24 -10.48 -4.62
C GLY A 410 -7.77 -9.77 -3.36
N GLU A 411 -6.53 -10.02 -2.95
CA GLU A 411 -5.83 -9.33 -1.87
C GLU A 411 -5.86 -7.81 -2.04
N SER A 412 -5.37 -7.33 -3.16
CA SER A 412 -5.27 -5.90 -3.42
C SER A 412 -6.63 -5.20 -3.37
N LEU A 413 -7.68 -5.83 -3.90
CA LEU A 413 -9.01 -5.24 -3.86
C LEU A 413 -9.59 -5.25 -2.45
N SER A 414 -9.41 -6.32 -1.67
CA SER A 414 -9.90 -6.41 -0.29
C SER A 414 -9.16 -5.47 0.66
N ASN A 415 -7.89 -5.12 0.36
CA ASN A 415 -7.15 -4.07 1.07
C ASN A 415 -7.90 -2.73 1.08
N MET A 416 -8.69 -2.43 0.04
CA MET A 416 -9.52 -1.22 -0.01
C MET A 416 -10.67 -1.24 0.99
N MET A 417 -11.03 -2.41 1.53
CA MET A 417 -12.12 -2.60 2.49
C MET A 417 -11.65 -2.78 3.93
N GLN A 418 -10.34 -2.66 4.18
CA GLN A 418 -9.74 -2.71 5.51
C GLN A 418 -8.78 -1.52 5.74
N PRO A 419 -8.56 -1.11 7.00
CA PRO A 419 -7.78 0.09 7.28
C PRO A 419 -6.26 -0.10 7.29
N PHE A 420 -5.72 -1.32 7.10
CA PHE A 420 -4.31 -1.62 7.29
C PHE A 420 -3.38 -0.72 6.44
N PHE A 421 -3.53 -0.73 5.11
CA PHE A 421 -2.72 0.14 4.25
C PHE A 421 -3.20 1.60 4.25
N LEU A 422 -4.41 1.87 4.73
CA LEU A 422 -4.85 3.25 4.95
C LEU A 422 -4.02 3.94 6.04
N LEU A 423 -3.42 3.16 6.96
CA LEU A 423 -2.44 3.66 7.93
C LEU A 423 -1.16 4.22 7.28
N LEU A 424 -0.87 3.87 6.02
CA LEU A 424 0.20 4.48 5.23
C LEU A 424 -0.21 5.86 4.67
N VAL A 425 -1.48 6.01 4.29
CA VAL A 425 -2.03 7.22 3.64
C VAL A 425 -2.43 8.29 4.66
N MET A 426 -3.07 7.87 5.76
CA MET A 426 -3.63 8.77 6.78
C MET A 426 -2.60 9.69 7.45
N PRO A 427 -1.39 9.22 7.83
CA PRO A 427 -0.38 10.08 8.44
C PRO A 427 -0.01 11.30 7.59
N ILE A 428 -0.16 11.19 6.29
CA ILE A 428 0.16 12.24 5.33
C ILE A 428 -1.09 13.07 5.02
N MET A 429 -2.14 12.39 4.58
CA MET A 429 -3.33 13.05 4.07
C MET A 429 -4.20 13.63 5.19
N ALA A 430 -4.35 12.95 6.32
CA ALA A 430 -5.18 13.41 7.42
C ALA A 430 -4.42 14.22 8.48
N ALA A 431 -3.13 14.50 8.28
CA ALA A 431 -2.33 15.30 9.20
C ALA A 431 -3.00 16.66 9.51
N GLY A 432 -3.14 16.98 10.81
CA GLY A 432 -3.80 18.22 11.28
C GLY A 432 -5.33 18.24 11.13
N THR A 433 -5.96 17.12 10.78
CA THR A 433 -7.41 16.98 10.67
C THR A 433 -7.97 15.98 11.68
N THR A 434 -9.29 15.95 11.85
CA THR A 434 -10.01 14.95 12.67
C THR A 434 -10.50 13.74 11.86
N LEU A 435 -10.09 13.62 10.59
CA LEU A 435 -10.53 12.55 9.72
C LEU A 435 -10.04 11.18 10.20
N LYS A 436 -10.92 10.20 10.12
CA LYS A 436 -10.66 8.80 10.45
C LYS A 436 -10.88 7.91 9.23
N ALA A 437 -10.36 6.69 9.28
CA ALA A 437 -10.52 5.69 8.22
C ALA A 437 -11.98 5.53 7.76
N ARG A 438 -12.93 5.49 8.69
CA ARG A 438 -14.37 5.38 8.40
C ARG A 438 -14.95 6.51 7.54
N ASP A 439 -14.34 7.69 7.57
CA ASP A 439 -14.79 8.86 6.78
C ASP A 439 -14.40 8.74 5.31
N ILE A 440 -13.50 7.82 5.00
CA ILE A 440 -12.88 7.61 3.69
C ILE A 440 -13.37 6.30 3.06
N MET A 441 -13.34 5.20 3.82
CA MET A 441 -13.57 3.85 3.30
C MET A 441 -14.97 3.67 2.68
N GLY A 442 -15.97 4.38 3.16
CA GLY A 442 -17.30 4.35 2.57
C GLY A 442 -17.36 4.76 1.10
N TYR A 443 -16.45 5.65 0.64
CA TYR A 443 -16.34 6.02 -0.77
C TYR A 443 -15.73 4.92 -1.65
N LEU A 444 -15.09 3.92 -1.05
CA LEU A 444 -14.44 2.81 -1.76
C LEU A 444 -15.38 1.63 -2.03
N VAL A 445 -16.48 1.51 -1.28
CA VAL A 445 -17.39 0.36 -1.39
C VAL A 445 -17.88 0.15 -2.84
N LEU A 446 -18.35 1.21 -3.49
CA LEU A 446 -18.86 1.10 -4.84
C LEU A 446 -17.77 0.86 -5.90
N PRO A 447 -16.63 1.57 -5.90
CA PRO A 447 -15.50 1.21 -6.76
C PRO A 447 -15.04 -0.24 -6.58
N VAL A 448 -14.94 -0.72 -5.34
CA VAL A 448 -14.55 -2.11 -5.04
C VAL A 448 -15.55 -3.09 -5.63
N LEU A 449 -16.85 -2.87 -5.46
CA LEU A 449 -17.88 -3.76 -6.04
C LEU A 449 -17.81 -3.79 -7.57
N VAL A 450 -17.61 -2.65 -8.22
CA VAL A 450 -17.45 -2.58 -9.68
C VAL A 450 -16.22 -3.34 -10.13
N PHE A 451 -15.08 -3.09 -9.46
CA PHE A 451 -13.82 -3.75 -9.80
C PHE A 451 -13.86 -5.25 -9.50
N PHE A 452 -14.49 -5.67 -8.40
CA PHE A 452 -14.71 -7.07 -8.10
C PHE A 452 -15.39 -7.80 -9.27
N VAL A 453 -16.52 -7.28 -9.76
CA VAL A 453 -17.23 -7.91 -10.86
C VAL A 453 -16.37 -7.94 -12.13
N VAL A 454 -15.73 -6.82 -12.48
CA VAL A 454 -14.92 -6.74 -13.70
C VAL A 454 -13.68 -7.65 -13.60
N GLN A 455 -12.98 -7.65 -12.47
CA GLN A 455 -11.80 -8.50 -12.27
C GLN A 455 -12.17 -9.98 -12.30
N VAL A 456 -13.27 -10.39 -11.65
CA VAL A 456 -13.76 -11.77 -11.71
C VAL A 456 -14.06 -12.20 -13.16
N LEU A 457 -14.74 -11.35 -13.93
CA LEU A 457 -14.97 -11.64 -15.35
C LEU A 457 -13.67 -11.78 -16.13
N MET A 458 -12.71 -10.87 -15.89
CA MET A 458 -11.41 -10.91 -16.59
C MET A 458 -10.60 -12.17 -16.25
N ILE A 459 -10.52 -12.58 -14.98
CA ILE A 459 -9.77 -13.79 -14.59
C ILE A 459 -10.40 -15.07 -15.10
N LEU A 460 -11.72 -15.09 -15.32
CA LEU A 460 -12.41 -16.26 -15.88
C LEU A 460 -12.29 -16.34 -17.40
N VAL A 461 -12.27 -15.20 -18.10
CA VAL A 461 -12.36 -15.16 -19.57
C VAL A 461 -10.99 -14.99 -20.23
N LEU A 462 -10.09 -14.17 -19.68
CA LEU A 462 -8.83 -13.86 -20.32
C LEU A 462 -7.79 -14.97 -20.12
N PRO A 463 -6.99 -15.29 -21.16
CA PRO A 463 -5.84 -16.19 -21.01
C PRO A 463 -4.72 -15.51 -20.19
N ILE A 464 -3.73 -16.33 -19.81
CA ILE A 464 -2.52 -15.81 -19.20
C ILE A 464 -1.61 -15.18 -20.25
#